data_4cd5485e0522a830e61b619eca1580dc
#
_entry.id   4cd5485e0522a830e61b619eca1580dc
#
_cell.length_a   1.000
_cell.length_b   1.000
_cell.length_c   1.000
_cell.angle_alpha   90.00
_cell.angle_beta   90.00
_cell.angle_gamma   90.00
#
_symmetry.space_group_name_H-M   'P 1'
#
loop_
_entity.id
_entity.type
_entity.pdbx_description
1 polymer ?
#
loop_
_entity_poly.entity_id
_entity_poly.type
_entity_poly.pdbx_seq_one_letter_code
_entity_poly.pdbx_strand_id
1 'polypeptide(L)'
;MMSYQTSNAEGPIDFINTYDLEPMAQKVIPKAAFGYIASGAEDTFTLRENIRAFNHKLIVPHTLRNVENPSTEIKFDGDKLSSPIILAP
;
A
#
# COMPACT_ATOMS: atom_id res chain seq x y z
N MET A 1 -10.22 10.01 -28.78
CA MET A 1 -8.86 9.59 -28.38
C MET A 1 -8.64 10.12 -26.99
N MET A 2 -8.65 9.27 -25.97
CA MET A 2 -8.45 9.72 -24.59
C MET A 2 -6.98 10.06 -24.40
N SER A 3 -6.69 11.32 -24.12
CA SER A 3 -5.35 11.76 -23.75
C SER A 3 -5.03 11.21 -22.36
N TYR A 4 -4.09 10.29 -22.29
CA TYR A 4 -3.52 9.87 -21.01
C TYR A 4 -2.61 10.99 -20.50
N GLN A 5 -2.96 11.56 -19.37
CA GLN A 5 -2.06 12.50 -18.70
C GLN A 5 -0.99 11.67 -17.98
N THR A 6 0.17 11.54 -18.60
CA THR A 6 1.38 11.18 -17.90
C THR A 6 1.90 12.46 -17.24
N SER A 7 1.77 12.58 -15.95
CA SER A 7 2.44 13.63 -15.22
C SER A 7 3.92 13.28 -15.15
N ASN A 8 4.77 14.05 -15.83
CA ASN A 8 6.22 14.01 -15.65
C ASN A 8 6.66 14.87 -14.45
N ALA A 9 5.73 15.23 -13.56
CA ALA A 9 6.05 15.99 -12.37
C ALA A 9 6.78 15.08 -11.37
N GLU A 10 8.09 15.09 -11.41
CA GLU A 10 8.92 14.59 -10.33
C GLU A 10 8.81 15.57 -9.16
N GLY A 11 8.12 15.18 -8.12
CA GLY A 11 7.96 15.95 -6.91
C GLY A 11 7.69 15.03 -5.73
N PRO A 12 7.91 15.50 -4.49
CA PRO A 12 7.56 14.72 -3.32
C PRO A 12 6.06 14.45 -3.33
N ILE A 13 5.68 13.19 -3.07
CA ILE A 13 4.28 12.81 -2.87
C ILE A 13 3.92 13.24 -1.46
N ASP A 14 3.00 14.19 -1.34
CA ASP A 14 2.49 14.66 -0.06
C ASP A 14 1.18 13.93 0.26
N PHE A 15 1.20 13.10 1.30
CA PHE A 15 0.04 12.35 1.76
C PHE A 15 0.10 12.13 3.29
N ILE A 16 -1.05 12.07 3.92
CA ILE A 16 -1.17 11.84 5.36
C ILE A 16 -1.33 10.34 5.66
N ASN A 17 -2.05 9.63 4.82
CA ASN A 17 -2.24 8.19 4.95
C ASN A 17 -2.25 7.51 3.57
N THR A 18 -2.11 6.19 3.56
CA THR A 18 -2.03 5.42 2.32
C THR A 18 -3.31 5.46 1.47
N TYR A 19 -4.46 5.77 2.04
CA TYR A 19 -5.71 5.93 1.27
C TYR A 19 -5.69 7.18 0.38
N ASP A 20 -4.88 8.18 0.71
CA ASP A 20 -4.75 9.40 -0.09
C ASP A 20 -4.04 9.10 -1.43
N LEU A 21 -3.28 8.00 -1.51
CA LEU A 21 -2.52 7.63 -2.71
C LEU A 21 -3.41 7.17 -3.86
N GLU A 22 -4.53 6.48 -3.58
CA GLU A 22 -5.41 5.96 -4.63
C GLU A 22 -6.00 7.07 -5.51
N PRO A 23 -6.64 8.13 -4.98
CA PRO A 23 -7.13 9.23 -5.81
C PRO A 23 -6.01 10.03 -6.50
N MET A 24 -4.80 10.04 -5.95
CA MET A 24 -3.65 10.65 -6.62
C MET A 24 -3.20 9.79 -7.80
N ALA A 25 -3.10 8.47 -7.60
CA ALA A 25 -2.77 7.50 -8.65
C ALA A 25 -3.80 7.52 -9.80
N GLN A 26 -5.09 7.66 -9.48
CA GLN A 26 -6.16 7.75 -10.47
C GLN A 26 -6.00 8.94 -11.43
N LYS A 27 -5.36 10.01 -11.00
CA LYS A 27 -5.13 11.21 -11.82
C LYS A 27 -3.99 11.05 -12.82
N VAL A 28 -3.02 10.18 -12.52
CA VAL A 28 -1.77 10.04 -13.29
C VAL A 28 -1.67 8.72 -14.05
N ILE A 29 -2.30 7.66 -13.54
CA ILE A 29 -2.29 6.35 -14.20
C ILE A 29 -3.37 6.31 -15.28
N PRO A 30 -3.08 5.79 -16.49
CA PRO A 30 -4.07 5.59 -17.53
C PRO A 30 -5.27 4.80 -17.04
N LYS A 31 -6.49 5.22 -17.45
CA LYS A 31 -7.75 4.65 -16.95
C LYS A 31 -7.81 3.12 -17.03
N ALA A 32 -7.34 2.53 -18.12
CA ALA A 32 -7.35 1.08 -18.29
C ALA A 32 -6.39 0.38 -17.31
N ALA A 33 -5.19 0.91 -17.14
CA ALA A 33 -4.21 0.39 -16.19
C ALA A 33 -4.66 0.58 -14.74
N PHE A 34 -5.19 1.76 -14.41
CA PHE A 34 -5.74 2.01 -13.09
C PHE A 34 -6.93 1.08 -12.79
N GLY A 35 -7.85 0.90 -13.74
CA GLY A 35 -8.96 -0.03 -13.59
C GLY A 35 -8.51 -1.47 -13.33
N TYR A 36 -7.47 -1.94 -14.01
CA TYR A 36 -6.88 -3.25 -13.77
C TYR A 36 -6.30 -3.38 -12.35
N ILE A 37 -5.55 -2.38 -11.90
CA ILE A 37 -4.89 -2.39 -10.58
C ILE A 37 -5.91 -2.26 -9.44
N ALA A 38 -6.89 -1.37 -9.59
CA ALA A 38 -7.83 -1.02 -8.54
C ALA A 38 -9.07 -1.92 -8.49
N SER A 39 -9.31 -2.71 -9.53
CA SER A 39 -10.48 -3.60 -9.58
C SER A 39 -10.22 -4.93 -8.88
N GLY A 40 -11.31 -5.63 -8.57
CA GLY A 40 -11.30 -7.01 -8.11
C GLY A 40 -12.12 -7.91 -9.04
N ALA A 41 -11.96 -9.22 -8.87
CA ALA A 41 -12.71 -10.21 -9.63
C ALA A 41 -14.18 -10.23 -9.19
N GLU A 42 -15.05 -10.55 -10.13
CA GLU A 42 -16.50 -10.74 -9.93
C GLU A 42 -17.15 -9.59 -9.12
N ASP A 43 -17.78 -9.92 -8.00
CA ASP A 43 -18.45 -8.98 -7.10
C ASP A 43 -17.51 -8.23 -6.16
N THR A 44 -16.20 -8.37 -6.34
CA THR A 44 -15.14 -7.70 -5.54
C THR A 44 -15.12 -8.10 -4.07
N PHE A 45 -15.66 -9.28 -3.72
CA PHE A 45 -15.67 -9.73 -2.32
C PHE A 45 -14.29 -9.75 -1.69
N THR A 46 -13.32 -10.41 -2.32
CA THR A 46 -11.95 -10.52 -1.80
C THR A 46 -11.27 -9.15 -1.69
N LEU A 47 -11.49 -8.27 -2.66
CA LEU A 47 -10.96 -6.91 -2.63
C LEU A 47 -11.46 -6.15 -1.39
N ARG A 48 -12.74 -6.22 -1.09
CA ARG A 48 -13.31 -5.61 0.11
C ARG A 48 -12.82 -6.23 1.40
N GLU A 49 -12.73 -7.57 1.46
CA GLU A 49 -12.26 -8.28 2.65
C GLU A 49 -10.79 -8.05 2.92
N ASN A 50 -9.95 -7.85 1.91
CA ASN A 50 -8.55 -7.48 2.10
C ASN A 50 -8.40 -6.17 2.88
N ILE A 51 -9.26 -5.21 2.65
CA ILE A 51 -9.27 -3.95 3.41
C ILE A 51 -9.89 -4.17 4.79
N ARG A 52 -11.04 -4.85 4.85
CA ARG A 52 -11.79 -5.07 6.07
C ARG A 52 -11.01 -5.88 7.11
N ALA A 53 -10.20 -6.84 6.68
CA ALA A 53 -9.42 -7.70 7.58
C ALA A 53 -8.50 -6.90 8.51
N PHE A 54 -7.98 -5.76 8.06
CA PHE A 54 -7.16 -4.88 8.90
C PHE A 54 -7.93 -4.28 10.08
N ASN A 55 -9.25 -4.09 9.96
CA ASN A 55 -10.08 -3.57 11.05
C ASN A 55 -10.18 -4.54 12.24
N HIS A 56 -9.83 -5.81 12.03
CA HIS A 56 -9.81 -6.85 13.06
C HIS A 56 -8.42 -7.06 13.67
N LYS A 57 -7.43 -6.24 13.28
CA LYS A 57 -6.07 -6.29 13.80
C LYS A 57 -5.76 -4.99 14.50
N LEU A 58 -5.37 -5.07 15.74
CA LEU A 58 -5.03 -3.92 16.56
C LEU A 58 -3.55 -4.00 16.94
N ILE A 59 -2.90 -2.85 16.93
CA ILE A 59 -1.55 -2.70 17.46
C ILE A 59 -1.69 -2.34 18.92
N VAL A 60 -1.11 -3.15 19.80
CA VAL A 60 -1.02 -2.85 21.23
C VAL A 60 0.30 -2.13 21.50
N PRO A 61 0.29 -0.82 21.70
CA PRO A 61 1.51 -0.07 21.97
C PRO A 61 2.05 -0.41 23.37
N HIS A 62 3.38 -0.46 23.45
CA HIS A 62 4.09 -0.57 24.71
C HIS A 62 4.77 0.78 25.01
N THR A 63 4.33 1.44 26.07
CA THR A 63 4.95 2.70 26.51
C THR A 63 6.20 2.44 27.36
N LEU A 64 7.07 3.44 27.45
CA LEU A 64 8.30 3.42 28.27
C LEU A 64 9.26 2.26 27.95
N ARG A 65 9.26 1.80 26.72
CA ARG A 65 10.25 0.84 26.20
C ARG A 65 11.41 1.58 25.55
N ASN A 66 12.62 1.07 25.77
CA ASN A 66 13.77 1.59 25.05
C ASN A 66 13.66 1.28 23.56
N VAL A 67 13.68 2.33 22.72
CA VAL A 67 13.57 2.27 21.26
C VAL A 67 14.75 2.99 20.57
N GLU A 68 15.91 3.02 21.22
CA GLU A 68 17.09 3.69 20.64
C GLU A 68 17.48 3.13 19.27
N ASN A 69 17.34 1.82 19.08
CA ASN A 69 17.70 1.14 17.83
C ASN A 69 16.56 0.23 17.36
N PRO A 70 15.47 0.80 16.84
CA PRO A 70 14.35 0.00 16.34
C PRO A 70 14.77 -0.75 15.08
N SER A 71 14.30 -1.99 14.94
CA SER A 71 14.51 -2.80 13.75
C SER A 71 13.21 -3.41 13.28
N THR A 72 13.00 -3.39 11.97
CA THR A 72 11.89 -4.06 11.29
C THR A 72 12.31 -5.39 10.66
N GLU A 73 13.56 -5.80 10.86
CA GLU A 73 14.09 -7.04 10.30
C GLU A 73 13.31 -8.26 10.76
N ILE A 74 13.05 -9.17 9.83
CA ILE A 74 12.48 -10.48 10.11
C ILE A 74 13.27 -11.58 9.43
N LYS A 75 13.14 -12.82 9.93
CA LYS A 75 13.56 -14.02 9.21
C LYS A 75 12.34 -14.68 8.59
N PHE A 76 12.38 -14.90 7.30
CA PHE A 76 11.33 -15.56 6.56
C PHE A 76 11.93 -16.63 5.66
N ASP A 77 11.51 -17.88 5.84
CA ASP A 77 11.97 -19.05 5.08
C ASP A 77 13.51 -19.19 4.98
N GLY A 78 14.20 -18.84 6.07
CA GLY A 78 15.68 -18.89 6.14
C GLY A 78 16.36 -17.60 5.69
N ASP A 79 15.69 -16.75 4.97
CA ASP A 79 16.22 -15.46 4.52
C ASP A 79 15.96 -14.32 5.51
N LYS A 80 16.88 -13.35 5.51
CA LYS A 80 16.79 -12.15 6.32
C LYS A 80 16.21 -11.01 5.48
N LEU A 81 15.05 -10.53 5.89
CA LEU A 81 14.38 -9.39 5.24
C LEU A 81 14.49 -8.14 6.12
N SER A 82 14.68 -7.00 5.51
CA SER A 82 14.75 -5.71 6.22
C SER A 82 13.39 -5.25 6.77
N SER A 83 12.29 -5.82 6.24
CA SER A 83 10.92 -5.48 6.61
C SER A 83 10.00 -6.67 6.35
N PRO A 84 8.89 -6.82 7.11
CA PRO A 84 7.87 -7.84 6.85
C PRO A 84 6.96 -7.51 5.65
N ILE A 85 7.22 -6.43 4.94
CA ILE A 85 6.41 -6.00 3.79
C ILE A 85 7.06 -6.49 2.51
N ILE A 86 6.32 -7.28 1.75
CA ILE A 86 6.76 -7.87 0.49
C ILE A 86 5.76 -7.46 -0.60
N LEU A 87 6.27 -6.91 -1.70
CA LEU A 87 5.46 -6.67 -2.89
C LEU A 87 5.35 -7.96 -3.69
N ALA A 88 4.13 -8.30 -4.06
CA ALA A 88 3.88 -9.42 -4.96
C ALA A 88 4.40 -9.11 -6.38
N PRO A 89 4.85 -10.13 -7.12
CA PRO A 89 5.29 -9.99 -8.51
C PRO A 89 4.14 -9.65 -9.47
#